data_145191178110f7461aa4a44e1417aa0a
#
_entry.id   145191178110f7461aa4a44e1417aa0a
#
_cell.length_a   1.000
_cell.length_b   1.000
_cell.length_c   1.000
_cell.angle_alpha   90.00
_cell.angle_beta   90.00
_cell.angle_gamma   90.00
#
_symmetry.space_group_name_H-M   'P 1'
#
loop_
_entity.id
_entity.type
_entity.pdbx_description
1 polymer ?
#
loop_
_entity_poly.entity_id
_entity_poly.type
_entity_poly.pdbx_seq_one_letter_code
_entity_poly.pdbx_strand_id
1 'polypeptide(L)'
;MATQKPIELEGTYPLPEAQLDRFIMKVLVEYPDHQNESNILKLVREENISTPSSAPLTISQEQLLNARKELLSLHMEESIEKYVVGLIMATREPSGSVSEWIEYGSSPRGTISLDQCARSIAWLSDRDFVTPEDVQNIIHDVMRHRLILTFEAESQGITANQVIDEIVRTVPVP
;
A
#
# COMPACT_ATOMS: atom_id res chain seq x y z
N MET A 1 4.76 -12.57 3.41
CA MET A 1 3.79 -12.26 2.33
C MET A 1 2.63 -13.22 2.44
N ALA A 2 1.40 -12.76 2.23
CA ALA A 2 0.21 -13.58 2.12
C ALA A 2 -0.55 -13.18 0.86
N THR A 3 -1.23 -14.12 0.22
CA THR A 3 -2.09 -13.87 -0.94
C THR A 3 -3.52 -14.24 -0.58
N GLN A 4 -4.48 -13.47 -1.08
CA GLN A 4 -5.89 -13.69 -0.88
C GLN A 4 -6.60 -13.57 -2.23
N LYS A 5 -7.46 -14.55 -2.55
CA LYS A 5 -8.32 -14.49 -3.73
C LYS A 5 -9.76 -14.22 -3.28
N PRO A 6 -10.41 -13.18 -3.78
CA PRO A 6 -11.78 -12.82 -3.35
C PRO A 6 -12.85 -13.85 -3.78
N ILE A 7 -12.55 -14.73 -4.74
CA ILE A 7 -13.50 -15.68 -5.32
C ILE A 7 -13.55 -17.00 -4.53
N GLU A 8 -12.55 -17.32 -3.73
CA GLU A 8 -12.47 -18.57 -2.95
C GLU A 8 -13.06 -18.37 -1.54
N LEU A 9 -14.38 -18.11 -1.48
CA LEU A 9 -15.08 -17.92 -0.19
C LEU A 9 -15.50 -19.21 0.50
N GLU A 10 -15.51 -20.35 -0.18
CA GLU A 10 -15.87 -21.63 0.40
C GLU A 10 -14.68 -22.24 1.18
N GLY A 11 -14.83 -22.31 2.50
CA GLY A 11 -13.85 -22.95 3.41
C GLY A 11 -12.73 -22.04 3.93
N THR A 12 -12.72 -20.75 3.62
CA THR A 12 -11.76 -19.79 4.18
C THR A 12 -12.46 -18.76 5.06
N TYR A 13 -11.89 -18.49 6.24
CA TYR A 13 -12.32 -17.37 7.09
C TYR A 13 -11.49 -16.15 6.74
N PRO A 14 -12.10 -14.94 6.63
CA PRO A 14 -11.34 -13.72 6.49
C PRO A 14 -10.40 -13.54 7.70
N LEU A 15 -9.20 -13.04 7.46
CA LEU A 15 -8.28 -12.70 8.54
C LEU A 15 -8.90 -11.57 9.39
N PRO A 16 -8.87 -11.67 10.73
CA PRO A 16 -9.29 -10.57 11.59
C PRO A 16 -8.51 -9.28 11.30
N GLU A 17 -9.15 -8.13 11.45
CA GLU A 17 -8.56 -6.80 11.17
C GLU A 17 -7.25 -6.58 11.91
N ALA A 18 -7.15 -7.04 13.18
CA ALA A 18 -5.92 -6.98 13.97
C ALA A 18 -4.75 -7.77 13.37
N GLN A 19 -5.02 -8.77 12.57
CA GLN A 19 -4.00 -9.51 11.82
C GLN A 19 -3.66 -8.81 10.50
N LEU A 20 -4.65 -8.25 9.81
CA LEU A 20 -4.45 -7.48 8.59
C LEU A 20 -3.61 -6.23 8.84
N ASP A 21 -3.83 -5.52 9.95
CA ASP A 21 -3.07 -4.33 10.35
C ASP A 21 -1.55 -4.60 10.53
N ARG A 22 -1.14 -5.87 10.69
CA ARG A 22 0.28 -6.26 10.82
C ARG A 22 1.01 -6.34 9.47
N PHE A 23 0.32 -6.37 8.35
CA PHE A 23 0.93 -6.30 7.04
C PHE A 23 1.26 -4.84 6.69
N ILE A 24 2.44 -4.61 6.11
CA ILE A 24 2.89 -3.25 5.79
C ILE A 24 2.00 -2.61 4.72
N MET A 25 1.59 -3.36 3.72
CA MET A 25 0.72 -2.92 2.63
C MET A 25 -0.17 -4.05 2.11
N LYS A 26 -1.26 -3.68 1.43
CA LYS A 26 -2.15 -4.56 0.67
C LYS A 26 -2.20 -4.10 -0.77
N VAL A 27 -1.50 -4.81 -1.64
CA VAL A 27 -1.48 -4.56 -3.08
C VAL A 27 -2.67 -5.27 -3.72
N LEU A 28 -3.43 -4.55 -4.55
CA LEU A 28 -4.48 -5.13 -5.38
C LEU A 28 -3.87 -5.54 -6.71
N VAL A 29 -4.10 -6.80 -7.09
CA VAL A 29 -3.68 -7.33 -8.39
C VAL A 29 -4.94 -7.61 -9.18
N GLU A 30 -5.10 -6.87 -10.25
CA GLU A 30 -6.21 -7.01 -11.20
C GLU A 30 -5.89 -8.04 -12.29
N TYR A 31 -6.90 -8.45 -13.03
CA TYR A 31 -6.67 -9.29 -14.20
C TYR A 31 -5.81 -8.55 -15.23
N PRO A 32 -4.92 -9.26 -15.92
CA PRO A 32 -4.13 -8.66 -16.99
C PRO A 32 -5.03 -8.18 -18.14
N ASP A 33 -4.58 -7.13 -18.81
CA ASP A 33 -5.22 -6.66 -20.03
C ASP A 33 -4.96 -7.63 -21.21
N HIS A 34 -5.61 -7.38 -22.35
CA HIS A 34 -5.53 -8.23 -23.53
C HIS A 34 -4.06 -8.41 -24.01
N GLN A 35 -3.22 -7.36 -23.92
CA GLN A 35 -1.82 -7.42 -24.36
C GLN A 35 -0.98 -8.26 -23.39
N ASN A 36 -1.19 -8.09 -22.10
CA ASN A 36 -0.50 -8.85 -21.07
C ASN A 36 -0.91 -10.32 -21.06
N GLU A 37 -2.18 -10.65 -21.30
CA GLU A 37 -2.63 -12.04 -21.50
C GLU A 37 -1.90 -12.70 -22.69
N SER A 38 -1.75 -11.97 -23.80
CA SER A 38 -0.98 -12.47 -24.95
C SER A 38 0.49 -12.69 -24.61
N ASN A 39 1.10 -11.82 -23.82
CA ASN A 39 2.48 -11.94 -23.38
C ASN A 39 2.67 -13.14 -22.43
N ILE A 40 1.73 -13.37 -21.50
CA ILE A 40 1.73 -14.54 -20.61
C ILE A 40 1.69 -15.82 -21.44
N LEU A 41 0.81 -15.89 -22.44
CA LEU A 41 0.72 -17.07 -23.31
C LEU A 41 2.02 -17.35 -24.05
N LYS A 42 2.72 -16.30 -24.56
CA LYS A 42 4.01 -16.43 -25.20
C LYS A 42 5.08 -16.92 -24.24
N LEU A 43 5.16 -16.31 -23.06
CA LEU A 43 6.13 -16.65 -22.01
C LEU A 43 6.01 -18.13 -21.62
N VAL A 44 4.81 -18.61 -21.33
CA VAL A 44 4.57 -20.02 -20.95
C VAL A 44 4.94 -20.98 -22.07
N ARG A 45 4.69 -20.61 -23.34
CA ARG A 45 5.13 -21.42 -24.49
C ARG A 45 6.66 -21.49 -24.61
N GLU A 46 7.33 -20.37 -24.39
CA GLU A 46 8.80 -20.30 -24.42
C GLU A 46 9.43 -21.10 -23.29
N GLU A 47 8.90 -21.00 -22.08
CA GLU A 47 9.35 -21.79 -20.91
C GLU A 47 9.18 -23.30 -21.12
N ASN A 48 8.12 -23.73 -21.79
CA ASN A 48 7.89 -25.14 -22.11
C ASN A 48 8.84 -25.69 -23.21
N ILE A 49 9.40 -24.81 -24.03
CA ILE A 49 10.31 -25.21 -25.15
C ILE A 49 11.77 -25.06 -24.73
N SER A 50 12.07 -24.08 -23.89
CA SER A 50 13.45 -23.70 -23.52
C SER A 50 13.70 -24.02 -22.04
N THR A 51 14.83 -24.65 -21.75
CA THR A 51 15.34 -24.70 -20.36
C THR A 51 15.67 -23.25 -19.97
N PRO A 52 15.25 -22.75 -18.79
CA PRO A 52 15.56 -21.38 -18.37
C PRO A 52 17.06 -21.12 -18.44
N SER A 53 17.48 -20.23 -19.31
CA SER A 53 18.91 -20.03 -19.61
C SER A 53 19.59 -19.01 -18.72
N SER A 54 18.85 -18.29 -17.88
CA SER A 54 19.43 -17.29 -16.99
C SER A 54 19.02 -17.52 -15.54
N ALA A 55 20.02 -17.61 -14.66
CA ALA A 55 19.78 -17.52 -13.23
C ALA A 55 19.12 -16.16 -12.92
N PRO A 56 18.10 -16.12 -12.05
CA PRO A 56 17.50 -14.86 -11.64
C PRO A 56 18.58 -13.95 -11.05
N LEU A 57 18.48 -12.65 -11.30
CA LEU A 57 19.31 -11.66 -10.64
C LEU A 57 19.11 -11.78 -9.13
N THR A 58 20.17 -12.10 -8.41
CA THR A 58 20.16 -12.25 -6.98
C THR A 58 20.86 -11.08 -6.33
N ILE A 59 20.28 -10.57 -5.24
CA ILE A 59 20.93 -9.60 -4.35
C ILE A 59 21.51 -10.35 -3.16
N SER A 60 22.68 -9.91 -2.66
CA SER A 60 23.25 -10.49 -1.45
C SER A 60 22.51 -10.00 -0.20
N GLN A 61 22.62 -10.77 0.89
CA GLN A 61 22.07 -10.34 2.18
C GLN A 61 22.70 -9.01 2.64
N GLU A 62 23.99 -8.81 2.38
CA GLU A 62 24.71 -7.59 2.72
C GLU A 62 24.16 -6.39 1.95
N GLN A 63 23.89 -6.52 0.65
CA GLN A 63 23.26 -5.47 -0.16
C GLN A 63 21.87 -5.11 0.39
N LEU A 64 21.07 -6.09 0.77
CA LEU A 64 19.75 -5.85 1.36
C LEU A 64 19.85 -5.10 2.70
N LEU A 65 20.80 -5.49 3.56
CA LEU A 65 21.01 -4.84 4.86
C LEU A 65 21.53 -3.41 4.70
N ASN A 66 22.38 -3.15 3.71
CA ASN A 66 22.86 -1.81 3.41
C ASN A 66 21.75 -0.93 2.87
N ALA A 67 20.94 -1.41 1.93
CA ALA A 67 19.76 -0.70 1.44
C ALA A 67 18.80 -0.32 2.57
N ARG A 68 18.58 -1.21 3.55
CA ARG A 68 17.76 -0.90 4.73
C ARG A 68 18.35 0.23 5.60
N LYS A 69 19.67 0.32 5.75
CA LYS A 69 20.32 1.41 6.47
C LYS A 69 20.19 2.73 5.70
N GLU A 70 20.37 2.69 4.40
CA GLU A 70 20.22 3.86 3.53
C GLU A 70 18.80 4.41 3.62
N LEU A 71 17.78 3.55 3.52
CA LEU A 71 16.37 3.92 3.69
C LEU A 71 16.10 4.67 5.01
N LEU A 72 16.68 4.21 6.11
CA LEU A 72 16.50 4.84 7.42
C LEU A 72 17.21 6.19 7.53
N SER A 73 18.24 6.44 6.71
CA SER A 73 19.01 7.69 6.69
C SER A 73 18.45 8.74 5.72
N LEU A 74 17.47 8.37 4.87
CA LEU A 74 16.82 9.33 3.97
C LEU A 74 16.23 10.49 4.74
N HIS A 75 16.42 11.70 4.21
CA HIS A 75 15.88 12.91 4.82
C HIS A 75 14.35 12.98 4.62
N MET A 76 13.63 13.28 5.70
CA MET A 76 12.21 13.63 5.66
C MET A 76 12.03 14.93 6.42
N GLU A 77 11.52 15.94 5.74
CA GLU A 77 11.24 17.24 6.33
C GLU A 77 10.13 17.13 7.38
N GLU A 78 10.22 17.90 8.46
CA GLU A 78 9.22 17.89 9.54
C GLU A 78 7.80 18.20 9.03
N SER A 79 7.69 19.01 7.98
CA SER A 79 6.42 19.33 7.32
C SER A 79 5.77 18.06 6.71
N ILE A 80 6.58 17.16 6.12
CA ILE A 80 6.11 15.90 5.54
C ILE A 80 5.76 14.90 6.65
N GLU A 81 6.54 14.85 7.73
CA GLU A 81 6.18 14.04 8.91
C GLU A 81 4.82 14.46 9.48
N LYS A 82 4.59 15.78 9.61
CA LYS A 82 3.30 16.34 10.03
C LYS A 82 2.17 15.98 9.05
N TYR A 83 2.46 15.99 7.75
CA TYR A 83 1.50 15.58 6.72
C TYR A 83 1.11 14.11 6.86
N VAL A 84 2.08 13.21 7.03
CA VAL A 84 1.84 11.77 7.29
C VAL A 84 0.98 11.58 8.54
N VAL A 85 1.31 12.27 9.63
CA VAL A 85 0.51 12.21 10.87
C VAL A 85 -0.87 12.79 10.64
N GLY A 86 -1.01 13.90 9.91
CA GLY A 86 -2.28 14.53 9.57
C GLY A 86 -3.23 13.59 8.81
N LEU A 87 -2.70 12.87 7.81
CA LEU A 87 -3.45 11.86 7.06
C LEU A 87 -4.00 10.74 7.97
N ILE A 88 -3.18 10.25 8.89
CA ILE A 88 -3.60 9.21 9.84
C ILE A 88 -4.61 9.76 10.84
N MET A 89 -4.40 10.96 11.39
CA MET A 89 -5.33 11.58 12.33
C MET A 89 -6.68 11.86 11.68
N ALA A 90 -6.71 12.26 10.40
CA ALA A 90 -7.95 12.43 9.64
C ALA A 90 -8.79 11.13 9.52
N THR A 91 -8.17 9.95 9.67
CA THR A 91 -8.92 8.68 9.75
C THR A 91 -9.52 8.42 11.12
N ARG A 92 -8.94 8.98 12.19
CA ARG A 92 -9.37 8.75 13.59
C ARG A 92 -10.36 9.80 14.08
N GLU A 93 -10.20 11.01 13.59
CA GLU A 93 -11.02 12.16 13.88
C GLU A 93 -11.57 12.73 12.55
N PRO A 94 -12.36 11.91 11.83
CA PRO A 94 -12.82 12.30 10.51
C PRO A 94 -13.81 13.47 10.59
N SER A 95 -13.80 14.33 9.59
CA SER A 95 -14.69 15.48 9.45
C SER A 95 -15.42 15.48 8.11
N GLY A 96 -16.51 16.23 8.02
CA GLY A 96 -17.32 16.29 6.81
C GLY A 96 -17.95 14.93 6.46
N SER A 97 -18.03 14.59 5.18
CA SER A 97 -18.63 13.34 4.70
C SER A 97 -17.87 12.09 5.17
N VAL A 98 -16.56 12.21 5.38
CA VAL A 98 -15.72 11.08 5.82
C VAL A 98 -16.10 10.61 7.23
N SER A 99 -16.67 11.48 8.07
CA SER A 99 -17.12 11.12 9.42
C SER A 99 -18.27 10.11 9.43
N GLU A 100 -19.05 10.04 8.39
CA GLU A 100 -20.14 9.07 8.24
C GLU A 100 -19.67 7.73 7.66
N TRP A 101 -18.47 7.71 7.06
CA TRP A 101 -17.97 6.55 6.35
C TRP A 101 -17.00 5.68 7.15
N ILE A 102 -16.30 6.25 8.14
CA ILE A 102 -15.29 5.53 8.92
C ILE A 102 -15.86 5.14 10.29
N GLU A 103 -15.88 3.85 10.57
CA GLU A 103 -16.17 3.32 11.91
C GLU A 103 -14.91 3.27 12.78
N TYR A 104 -13.81 2.75 12.22
CA TYR A 104 -12.51 2.73 12.90
C TYR A 104 -11.39 3.18 11.96
N GLY A 105 -10.64 4.18 12.43
CA GLY A 105 -9.46 4.69 11.74
C GLY A 105 -8.21 3.84 11.95
N SER A 106 -7.15 4.21 11.28
CA SER A 106 -5.89 3.45 11.28
C SER A 106 -5.18 3.47 12.63
N SER A 107 -4.56 2.35 12.98
CA SER A 107 -3.65 2.24 14.14
C SER A 107 -2.33 3.01 13.92
N PRO A 108 -1.49 3.19 14.98
CA PRO A 108 -0.13 3.75 14.81
C PRO A 108 0.76 3.00 13.82
N ARG A 109 0.45 1.73 13.51
CA ARG A 109 1.17 0.99 12.46
C ARG A 109 0.97 1.59 11.08
N GLY A 110 -0.17 2.22 10.82
CA GLY A 110 -0.39 2.97 9.58
C GLY A 110 0.63 4.08 9.40
N THR A 111 0.89 4.90 10.44
CA THR A 111 1.90 5.96 10.41
C THR A 111 3.28 5.41 10.09
N ILE A 112 3.70 4.35 10.84
CA ILE A 112 5.02 3.72 10.65
C ILE A 112 5.15 3.12 9.25
N SER A 113 4.10 2.42 8.77
CA SER A 113 4.12 1.82 7.44
C SER A 113 4.17 2.87 6.34
N LEU A 114 3.45 3.98 6.50
CA LEU A 114 3.42 5.05 5.51
C LEU A 114 4.77 5.76 5.41
N ASP A 115 5.42 6.06 6.54
CA ASP A 115 6.80 6.58 6.58
C ASP A 115 7.78 5.64 5.87
N GLN A 116 7.79 4.36 6.23
CA GLN A 116 8.70 3.38 5.65
C GLN A 116 8.48 3.18 4.14
N CYS A 117 7.24 3.14 3.69
CA CYS A 117 6.92 2.96 2.28
C CYS A 117 7.25 4.21 1.46
N ALA A 118 6.99 5.42 1.97
CA ALA A 118 7.34 6.67 1.30
C ALA A 118 8.86 6.81 1.13
N ARG A 119 9.64 6.51 2.17
CA ARG A 119 11.12 6.43 2.07
C ARG A 119 11.58 5.40 1.05
N SER A 120 10.91 4.26 0.97
CA SER A 120 11.23 3.22 -0.01
C SER A 120 11.00 3.69 -1.45
N ILE A 121 9.92 4.43 -1.70
CA ILE A 121 9.64 5.02 -3.02
C ILE A 121 10.71 6.06 -3.39
N ALA A 122 11.06 6.96 -2.48
CA ALA A 122 12.10 7.95 -2.71
C ALA A 122 13.44 7.29 -3.05
N TRP A 123 13.84 6.26 -2.28
CA TRP A 123 15.08 5.51 -2.52
C TRP A 123 15.08 4.77 -3.87
N LEU A 124 13.98 4.10 -4.22
CA LEU A 124 13.82 3.42 -5.51
C LEU A 124 13.81 4.40 -6.70
N SER A 125 13.57 5.68 -6.43
CA SER A 125 13.62 6.77 -7.40
C SER A 125 14.96 7.51 -7.40
N ASP A 126 16.01 6.94 -6.80
CA ASP A 126 17.37 7.51 -6.68
C ASP A 126 17.37 8.91 -6.02
N ARG A 127 16.48 9.14 -5.04
CA ARG A 127 16.41 10.38 -4.26
C ARG A 127 16.81 10.13 -2.82
N ASP A 128 17.45 11.13 -2.21
CA ASP A 128 17.89 11.12 -0.81
C ASP A 128 16.93 11.86 0.15
N PHE A 129 15.78 12.29 -0.37
CA PHE A 129 14.71 12.94 0.39
C PHE A 129 13.33 12.44 -0.05
N VAL A 130 12.38 12.49 0.89
CA VAL A 130 10.97 12.14 0.68
C VAL A 130 10.18 13.37 0.27
N THR A 131 9.20 13.19 -0.62
CA THR A 131 8.27 14.22 -1.07
C THR A 131 6.83 13.90 -0.65
N PRO A 132 5.91 14.87 -0.62
CA PRO A 132 4.49 14.60 -0.40
C PRO A 132 3.90 13.64 -1.43
N GLU A 133 4.39 13.67 -2.67
CA GLU A 133 3.96 12.74 -3.74
C GLU A 133 4.29 11.28 -3.41
N ASP A 134 5.43 11.01 -2.77
CA ASP A 134 5.78 9.65 -2.37
C ASP A 134 4.76 9.09 -1.38
N VAL A 135 4.31 9.94 -0.45
CA VAL A 135 3.27 9.59 0.51
C VAL A 135 1.94 9.33 -0.20
N GLN A 136 1.54 10.21 -1.13
CA GLN A 136 0.29 10.09 -1.88
C GLN A 136 0.28 8.86 -2.80
N ASN A 137 1.40 8.51 -3.41
CA ASN A 137 1.51 7.35 -4.29
C ASN A 137 1.31 6.01 -3.58
N ILE A 138 1.64 5.92 -2.28
CA ILE A 138 1.60 4.65 -1.56
C ILE A 138 0.46 4.56 -0.54
N ILE A 139 -0.22 5.66 -0.24
CA ILE A 139 -1.20 5.71 0.85
C ILE A 139 -2.33 4.68 0.69
N HIS A 140 -2.80 4.45 -0.53
CA HIS A 140 -3.86 3.48 -0.81
C HIS A 140 -3.45 2.06 -0.42
N ASP A 141 -2.25 1.65 -0.81
CA ASP A 141 -1.75 0.30 -0.50
C ASP A 141 -1.48 0.11 0.99
N VAL A 142 -1.07 1.18 1.67
CA VAL A 142 -0.80 1.15 3.11
C VAL A 142 -2.10 1.20 3.92
N MET A 143 -3.10 1.97 3.49
CA MET A 143 -4.24 2.32 4.33
C MET A 143 -5.50 1.49 4.07
N ARG A 144 -5.73 0.98 2.82
CA ARG A 144 -7.00 0.35 2.45
C ARG A 144 -7.43 -0.82 3.31
N HIS A 145 -6.49 -1.52 3.96
CA HIS A 145 -6.76 -2.66 4.82
C HIS A 145 -6.75 -2.31 6.32
N ARG A 146 -6.62 -1.02 6.64
CA ARG A 146 -6.56 -0.49 8.01
C ARG A 146 -7.76 0.38 8.37
N LEU A 147 -8.60 0.67 7.39
CA LEU A 147 -9.84 1.40 7.60
C LEU A 147 -11.00 0.42 7.70
N ILE A 148 -11.82 0.59 8.70
CA ILE A 148 -13.09 -0.12 8.84
C ILE A 148 -14.19 0.88 8.52
N LEU A 149 -14.97 0.57 7.51
CA LEU A 149 -16.06 1.42 7.05
C LEU A 149 -17.32 1.14 7.86
N THR A 150 -18.22 2.12 7.92
CA THR A 150 -19.56 1.92 8.48
C THR A 150 -20.41 1.04 7.56
N PHE A 151 -21.38 0.34 8.14
CA PHE A 151 -22.31 -0.46 7.35
C PHE A 151 -23.07 0.39 6.31
N GLU A 152 -23.41 1.62 6.66
CA GLU A 152 -24.06 2.58 5.77
C GLU A 152 -23.19 2.92 4.57
N ALA A 153 -21.88 3.16 4.78
CA ALA A 153 -20.94 3.43 3.70
C ALA A 153 -20.80 2.23 2.76
N GLU A 154 -20.65 1.03 3.31
CA GLU A 154 -20.57 -0.21 2.52
C GLU A 154 -21.86 -0.47 1.74
N SER A 155 -23.02 -0.22 2.32
CA SER A 155 -24.32 -0.38 1.66
C SER A 155 -24.52 0.59 0.49
N GLN A 156 -23.87 1.76 0.55
CA GLN A 156 -23.85 2.76 -0.53
C GLN A 156 -22.76 2.46 -1.59
N GLY A 157 -21.97 1.39 -1.41
CA GLY A 157 -20.89 1.03 -2.31
C GLY A 157 -19.64 1.89 -2.18
N ILE A 158 -19.49 2.63 -1.07
CA ILE A 158 -18.30 3.42 -0.79
C ILE A 158 -17.15 2.46 -0.45
N THR A 159 -16.02 2.67 -1.10
CA THR A 159 -14.82 1.86 -0.93
C THR A 159 -13.78 2.56 -0.06
N ALA A 160 -12.90 1.79 0.58
CA ALA A 160 -11.78 2.35 1.34
C ALA A 160 -10.89 3.28 0.49
N ASN A 161 -10.73 2.99 -0.82
CA ASN A 161 -9.98 3.87 -1.72
C ASN A 161 -10.64 5.24 -1.86
N GLN A 162 -11.97 5.31 -2.04
CA GLN A 162 -12.69 6.58 -2.13
C GLN A 162 -12.60 7.39 -0.83
N VAL A 163 -12.61 6.72 0.32
CA VAL A 163 -12.40 7.37 1.62
C VAL A 163 -11.00 7.96 1.72
N ILE A 164 -9.98 7.21 1.27
CA ILE A 164 -8.58 7.67 1.24
C ILE A 164 -8.42 8.87 0.30
N ASP A 165 -9.04 8.83 -0.88
CA ASP A 165 -9.02 9.96 -1.83
C ASP A 165 -9.57 11.23 -1.20
N GLU A 166 -10.68 11.13 -0.46
CA GLU A 166 -11.27 12.26 0.24
C GLU A 166 -10.35 12.80 1.35
N ILE A 167 -9.72 11.93 2.11
CA ILE A 167 -8.76 12.31 3.15
C ILE A 167 -7.57 13.05 2.54
N VAL A 168 -6.97 12.50 1.47
CA VAL A 168 -5.84 13.14 0.76
C VAL A 168 -6.22 14.52 0.23
N ARG A 169 -7.46 14.70 -0.22
CA ARG A 169 -7.96 15.99 -0.73
C ARG A 169 -8.16 17.02 0.37
N THR A 170 -8.56 16.59 1.57
CA THR A 170 -8.89 17.49 2.68
C THR A 170 -7.70 17.87 3.54
N VAL A 171 -6.69 17.00 3.65
CA VAL A 171 -5.49 17.27 4.45
C VAL A 171 -4.53 18.16 3.64
N PRO A 172 -4.13 19.35 4.17
CA PRO A 172 -3.23 20.26 3.46
C PRO A 172 -1.89 19.60 3.15
N VAL A 173 -1.45 19.76 1.91
CA VAL A 173 -0.11 19.33 1.46
C VAL A 173 0.88 20.43 1.85
N PRO A 174 2.05 20.09 2.44
CA PRO A 174 3.07 21.07 2.86
C PRO A 174 3.80 21.70 1.68
#